data_1bf12476331a7c0784d9f5eaf3421946
#
_entry.id   1bf12476331a7c0784d9f5eaf3421946
#
_cell.length_a   1.000
_cell.length_b   1.000
_cell.length_c   1.000
_cell.angle_alpha   90.00
_cell.angle_beta   90.00
_cell.angle_gamma   90.00
#
_symmetry.space_group_name_H-M   'P 1'
#
loop_
_entity.id
_entity.type
_entity.pdbx_description
1 polymer ?
#
loop_
_entity_poly.entity_id
_entity_poly.type
_entity_poly.pdbx_seq_one_letter_code
_entity_poly.pdbx_strand_id
1 'polypeptide(L)'
;MNDLQVRSGAIIALRLFDIAYSIDLKRVEDIWAAQSSGTAVRSTLHSAPVKALTFDVPPVLLRLNPISLGIAGKAVMCNVTARLYDFGVASIAIKVPASEMSWNEYTCFANTVDREIGPSATEPWATILERLRRELATAMNRPNINPIEEDHLITVVQQLSHPVAGSDLPEIVDLIPLLSGESRPLSENARKDLLRQKFSYYEDDLVVLTWDRAFIFEPRHDSDVADIIEVANAQLLEFRYYDELLDEELPRMYDLVKRARRATNLLAPRRFADLARKLYTLVAEVTELTEKADNVLQVTEDVYLARIYLAALEIFRVPTVSAAVDRKLSIVRDTYAALYAEASGSRGELLEVAIVVLIVIEITIALIRHTG
;
A
#
# COMPACT_ATOMS: atom_id res chain seq x y z
N MET A 1 10.11 -33.14 27.31
CA MET A 1 10.32 -31.88 26.59
C MET A 1 9.75 -30.82 27.49
N ASN A 2 10.58 -29.89 27.99
CA ASN A 2 10.09 -28.72 28.78
C ASN A 2 9.16 -27.95 27.86
N ASP A 3 7.92 -27.77 28.29
CA ASP A 3 6.92 -27.03 27.53
C ASP A 3 7.31 -25.56 27.57
N LEU A 4 7.89 -25.04 26.46
CA LEU A 4 8.31 -23.66 26.34
C LEU A 4 7.09 -22.76 26.46
N GLN A 5 7.10 -21.81 27.41
CA GLN A 5 5.99 -20.90 27.63
C GLN A 5 6.32 -19.50 27.12
N VAL A 6 5.35 -18.86 26.48
CA VAL A 6 5.35 -17.44 26.13
C VAL A 6 4.87 -16.67 27.36
N ARG A 7 5.80 -15.99 28.04
CA ARG A 7 5.51 -15.15 29.21
C ARG A 7 4.91 -13.80 28.80
N SER A 8 5.42 -13.24 27.74
CA SER A 8 4.94 -11.98 27.15
C SER A 8 4.97 -12.04 25.64
N GLY A 9 3.88 -11.67 25.02
CA GLY A 9 3.74 -11.61 23.59
C GLY A 9 2.47 -10.89 23.18
N ALA A 10 2.26 -10.78 21.88
CA ALA A 10 1.07 -10.19 21.29
C ALA A 10 0.84 -10.74 19.88
N ILE A 11 -0.42 -10.70 19.45
CA ILE A 11 -0.81 -10.93 18.08
C ILE A 11 -1.26 -9.59 17.52
N ILE A 12 -0.68 -9.15 16.42
CA ILE A 12 -1.03 -7.89 15.75
C ILE A 12 -1.71 -8.26 14.44
N ALA A 13 -3.01 -8.03 14.36
CA ALA A 13 -3.73 -8.11 13.10
C ALA A 13 -3.64 -6.73 12.44
N LEU A 14 -3.07 -6.68 11.24
CA LEU A 14 -3.00 -5.50 10.39
C LEU A 14 -4.05 -5.60 9.30
N ARG A 15 -4.73 -4.49 9.03
CA ARG A 15 -5.53 -4.32 7.82
C ARG A 15 -5.33 -2.92 7.28
N LEU A 16 -4.94 -2.86 6.02
CA LEU A 16 -4.64 -1.63 5.33
C LEU A 16 -5.74 -1.36 4.31
N PHE A 17 -6.09 -0.09 4.15
CA PHE A 17 -7.15 0.36 3.24
C PHE A 17 -6.66 1.55 2.43
N ASP A 18 -6.90 1.53 1.13
CA ASP A 18 -6.77 2.70 0.28
C ASP A 18 -8.05 3.55 0.43
N ILE A 19 -7.99 4.61 1.25
CA ILE A 19 -9.18 5.38 1.64
C ILE A 19 -9.36 6.67 0.88
N ALA A 20 -8.31 7.17 0.22
CA ALA A 20 -8.35 8.42 -0.54
C ALA A 20 -7.17 8.50 -1.52
N TYR A 21 -7.27 9.34 -2.53
CA TYR A 21 -6.17 9.66 -3.43
C TYR A 21 -4.94 10.25 -2.69
N SER A 22 -5.17 11.07 -1.66
CA SER A 22 -4.12 11.57 -0.78
C SER A 22 -4.73 12.05 0.55
N ILE A 23 -3.90 12.10 1.59
CA ILE A 23 -4.28 12.55 2.93
C ILE A 23 -3.38 13.70 3.35
N ASP A 24 -3.97 14.83 3.73
CA ASP A 24 -3.26 15.95 4.36
C ASP A 24 -2.92 15.58 5.81
N LEU A 25 -1.71 15.06 6.02
CA LEU A 25 -1.27 14.61 7.34
C LEU A 25 -1.19 15.72 8.38
N LYS A 26 -0.90 16.97 7.98
CA LYS A 26 -0.93 18.10 8.88
C LYS A 26 -2.36 18.38 9.35
N ARG A 27 -3.31 18.34 8.44
CA ARG A 27 -4.73 18.49 8.77
C ARG A 27 -5.22 17.38 9.70
N VAL A 28 -4.73 16.15 9.51
CA VAL A 28 -5.02 15.03 10.43
C VAL A 28 -4.53 15.35 11.84
N GLU A 29 -3.29 15.83 11.99
CA GLU A 29 -2.74 16.22 13.29
C GLU A 29 -3.60 17.30 13.96
N ASP A 30 -4.00 18.34 13.23
CA ASP A 30 -4.84 19.43 13.73
C ASP A 30 -6.21 18.92 14.20
N ILE A 31 -6.87 18.06 13.42
CA ILE A 31 -8.17 17.47 13.76
C ILE A 31 -8.04 16.61 15.02
N TRP A 32 -7.01 15.77 15.09
CA TRP A 32 -6.83 14.84 16.21
C TRP A 32 -6.44 15.55 17.50
N ALA A 33 -5.61 16.58 17.42
CA ALA A 33 -5.27 17.42 18.57
C ALA A 33 -6.47 18.19 19.15
N ALA A 34 -7.44 18.54 18.31
CA ALA A 34 -8.68 19.20 18.74
C ALA A 34 -9.65 18.25 19.46
N GLN A 35 -9.51 16.93 19.27
CA GLN A 35 -10.28 15.91 19.96
C GLN A 35 -9.59 15.57 21.27
N SER A 36 -10.12 15.98 22.41
CA SER A 36 -9.55 15.96 23.78
C SER A 36 -9.07 14.58 24.30
N SER A 37 -9.15 13.52 23.54
CA SER A 37 -8.85 12.13 23.95
C SER A 37 -7.79 11.41 23.07
N GLY A 38 -7.20 12.04 22.07
CA GLY A 38 -6.30 11.37 21.14
C GLY A 38 -4.91 11.96 21.09
N THR A 39 -3.88 11.11 21.10
CA THR A 39 -2.49 11.51 20.81
C THR A 39 -2.20 11.18 19.35
N ALA A 40 -1.95 12.19 18.52
CA ALA A 40 -1.37 12.04 17.19
C ALA A 40 0.14 12.24 17.31
N VAL A 41 0.91 11.31 16.77
CA VAL A 41 2.38 11.38 16.80
C VAL A 41 2.89 11.07 15.40
N ARG A 42 3.81 11.89 14.89
CA ARG A 42 4.57 11.52 13.69
C ARG A 42 5.34 10.25 13.96
N SER A 43 5.13 9.25 13.13
CA SER A 43 5.83 7.99 13.28
C SER A 43 7.30 8.19 12.90
N THR A 44 8.17 7.95 13.89
CA THR A 44 9.62 7.86 13.65
C THR A 44 10.05 6.45 14.00
N LEU A 45 10.86 5.84 13.14
CA LEU A 45 11.46 4.55 13.44
C LEU A 45 12.54 4.74 14.52
N HIS A 46 12.54 3.87 15.54
CA HIS A 46 13.48 3.89 16.64
C HIS A 46 14.58 2.86 16.38
N SER A 47 15.39 3.10 15.36
CA SER A 47 16.53 2.22 15.08
C SER A 47 17.79 2.66 15.84
N ALA A 48 18.61 1.73 16.24
CA ALA A 48 19.95 1.99 16.77
C ALA A 48 21.01 1.56 15.73
N PRO A 49 21.74 2.51 15.14
CA PRO A 49 21.82 3.96 15.40
C PRO A 49 20.69 4.79 14.77
N VAL A 50 20.33 5.90 15.40
CA VAL A 50 19.19 6.81 15.15
C VAL A 50 19.01 7.34 13.70
N LYS A 51 19.78 6.89 12.72
CA LYS A 51 19.78 7.39 11.33
C LYS A 51 19.47 6.34 10.27
N ALA A 52 18.99 5.19 10.67
CA ALA A 52 19.01 4.03 9.81
C ALA A 52 17.93 3.99 8.75
N LEU A 53 16.72 4.35 9.11
CA LEU A 53 15.57 4.39 8.21
C LEU A 53 14.77 5.67 8.48
N THR A 54 14.56 6.46 7.46
CA THR A 54 13.78 7.70 7.57
C THR A 54 12.66 7.70 6.54
N PHE A 55 11.50 8.17 6.94
CA PHE A 55 10.42 8.47 6.00
C PHE A 55 10.72 9.79 5.30
N ASP A 56 10.43 9.88 4.00
CA ASP A 56 10.42 11.15 3.27
C ASP A 56 9.33 12.06 3.87
N VAL A 57 8.11 11.53 3.97
CA VAL A 57 7.01 12.17 4.70
C VAL A 57 6.57 11.21 5.83
N PRO A 58 6.94 11.45 7.09
CA PRO A 58 6.59 10.56 8.18
C PRO A 58 5.08 10.41 8.32
N PRO A 59 4.55 9.18 8.35
CA PRO A 59 3.13 8.93 8.56
C PRO A 59 2.68 9.36 9.96
N VAL A 60 1.40 9.63 10.10
CA VAL A 60 0.79 10.01 11.38
C VAL A 60 0.20 8.77 12.05
N LEU A 61 0.70 8.45 13.25
CA LEU A 61 0.17 7.39 14.10
C LEU A 61 -0.90 7.96 15.04
N LEU A 62 -2.10 7.43 14.93
CA LEU A 62 -3.24 7.72 15.80
C LEU A 62 -3.47 6.57 16.77
N ARG A 63 -3.52 6.88 18.07
CA ARG A 63 -3.94 5.90 19.08
C ARG A 63 -5.44 6.01 19.24
N LEU A 64 -6.15 4.93 18.93
CA LEU A 64 -7.59 4.82 19.06
C LEU A 64 -7.96 4.27 20.45
N ASN A 65 -9.22 4.41 20.83
CA ASN A 65 -9.71 3.79 22.07
C ASN A 65 -9.57 2.26 22.00
N PRO A 66 -9.11 1.61 23.05
CA PRO A 66 -9.10 0.15 23.14
C PRO A 66 -10.51 -0.42 22.91
N ILE A 67 -10.58 -1.59 22.27
CA ILE A 67 -11.82 -2.30 22.01
C ILE A 67 -11.82 -3.65 22.73
N SER A 68 -13.01 -4.11 23.13
CA SER A 68 -13.18 -5.45 23.68
C SER A 68 -13.66 -6.39 22.57
N LEU A 69 -12.87 -7.41 22.27
CA LEU A 69 -13.20 -8.43 21.27
C LEU A 69 -13.45 -9.77 21.95
N GLY A 70 -14.41 -10.54 21.41
CA GLY A 70 -14.65 -11.91 21.80
C GLY A 70 -13.65 -12.83 21.09
N ILE A 71 -12.57 -13.26 21.73
CA ILE A 71 -11.56 -14.15 21.16
C ILE A 71 -11.56 -15.45 21.95
N ALA A 72 -11.71 -16.58 21.27
CA ALA A 72 -11.82 -17.90 21.89
C ALA A 72 -12.92 -17.95 22.98
N GLY A 73 -14.04 -17.23 22.78
CA GLY A 73 -15.15 -17.16 23.73
C GLY A 73 -14.90 -16.30 24.97
N LYS A 74 -13.78 -15.56 25.03
CA LYS A 74 -13.42 -14.65 26.13
C LYS A 74 -13.36 -13.21 25.64
N ALA A 75 -13.81 -12.26 26.47
CA ALA A 75 -13.64 -10.84 26.19
C ALA A 75 -12.16 -10.44 26.42
N VAL A 76 -11.49 -9.98 25.38
CA VAL A 76 -10.09 -9.56 25.40
C VAL A 76 -10.02 -8.07 25.04
N MET A 77 -9.38 -7.27 25.90
CA MET A 77 -9.12 -5.85 25.60
C MET A 77 -7.94 -5.73 24.65
N CYS A 78 -8.20 -5.12 23.49
CA CYS A 78 -7.23 -4.95 22.43
C CYS A 78 -6.90 -3.48 22.23
N ASN A 79 -5.61 -3.17 22.06
CA ASN A 79 -5.17 -1.84 21.69
C ASN A 79 -5.33 -1.67 20.17
N VAL A 80 -5.82 -0.50 19.76
CA VAL A 80 -6.02 -0.18 18.36
C VAL A 80 -5.23 1.06 17.99
N THR A 81 -4.51 0.98 16.90
CA THR A 81 -3.81 2.12 16.31
C THR A 81 -4.18 2.25 14.83
N ALA A 82 -4.11 3.46 14.30
CA ALA A 82 -4.19 3.69 12.87
C ALA A 82 -3.00 4.53 12.43
N ARG A 83 -2.33 4.11 11.36
CA ARG A 83 -1.24 4.85 10.73
C ARG A 83 -1.70 5.34 9.37
N LEU A 84 -1.55 6.65 9.16
CA LEU A 84 -2.02 7.32 7.94
C LEU A 84 -0.82 7.76 7.11
N TYR A 85 -0.86 7.43 5.84
CA TYR A 85 0.15 7.80 4.85
C TYR A 85 -0.38 8.90 3.94
N ASP A 86 0.49 9.81 3.50
CA ASP A 86 0.11 10.94 2.65
C ASP A 86 -0.42 10.54 1.28
N PHE A 87 -0.01 9.36 0.79
CA PHE A 87 -0.48 8.76 -0.47
C PHE A 87 -1.84 8.06 -0.37
N GLY A 88 -2.60 8.24 0.72
CA GLY A 88 -4.01 7.83 0.78
C GLY A 88 -4.29 6.53 1.54
N VAL A 89 -3.28 5.83 2.01
CA VAL A 89 -3.43 4.57 2.75
C VAL A 89 -3.64 4.82 4.24
N ALA A 90 -4.58 4.08 4.83
CA ALA A 90 -4.77 3.95 6.27
C ALA A 90 -4.49 2.50 6.70
N SER A 91 -3.49 2.30 7.53
CA SER A 91 -3.22 1.02 8.18
C SER A 91 -3.85 0.99 9.57
N ILE A 92 -4.65 0.00 9.86
CA ILE A 92 -5.27 -0.23 11.16
C ILE A 92 -4.64 -1.47 11.78
N ALA A 93 -4.09 -1.32 12.98
CA ALA A 93 -3.49 -2.40 13.75
C ALA A 93 -4.31 -2.69 15.00
N ILE A 94 -4.74 -3.94 15.17
CA ILE A 94 -5.38 -4.44 16.39
C ILE A 94 -4.38 -5.33 17.10
N LYS A 95 -3.87 -4.88 18.24
CA LYS A 95 -2.91 -5.61 19.06
C LYS A 95 -3.64 -6.37 20.18
N VAL A 96 -3.66 -7.68 20.06
CA VAL A 96 -4.26 -8.62 21.00
C VAL A 96 -3.17 -9.10 21.95
N PRO A 97 -3.24 -8.87 23.27
CA PRO A 97 -2.24 -9.37 24.21
C PRO A 97 -2.29 -10.88 24.34
N ALA A 98 -1.13 -11.52 24.36
CA ALA A 98 -0.96 -12.96 24.51
C ALA A 98 0.20 -13.25 25.47
N SER A 99 -0.09 -13.68 26.68
CA SER A 99 0.89 -13.93 27.73
C SER A 99 0.50 -15.11 28.59
N GLU A 100 1.50 -15.68 29.28
CA GLU A 100 1.34 -16.83 30.18
C GLU A 100 0.68 -18.03 29.49
N MET A 101 1.15 -18.39 28.29
CA MET A 101 0.65 -19.48 27.45
C MET A 101 1.78 -20.47 27.15
N SER A 102 1.49 -21.77 27.06
CA SER A 102 2.39 -22.71 26.40
C SER A 102 2.53 -22.36 24.92
N TRP A 103 3.60 -22.81 24.27
CA TRP A 103 3.80 -22.58 22.84
C TRP A 103 2.62 -23.04 21.98
N ASN A 104 2.06 -24.20 22.29
CA ASN A 104 0.90 -24.74 21.58
C ASN A 104 -0.36 -23.88 21.78
N GLU A 105 -0.61 -23.41 23.01
CA GLU A 105 -1.72 -22.49 23.28
C GLU A 105 -1.54 -21.17 22.57
N TYR A 106 -0.33 -20.60 22.54
CA TYR A 106 -0.01 -19.38 21.82
C TYR A 106 -0.26 -19.53 20.32
N THR A 107 0.18 -20.63 19.71
CA THR A 107 -0.06 -20.93 18.30
C THR A 107 -1.55 -21.09 18.00
N CYS A 108 -2.27 -21.84 18.83
CA CYS A 108 -3.72 -21.99 18.73
C CYS A 108 -4.45 -20.63 18.88
N PHE A 109 -4.01 -19.81 19.81
CA PHE A 109 -4.58 -18.49 20.06
C PHE A 109 -4.36 -17.56 18.87
N ALA A 110 -3.13 -17.49 18.30
CA ALA A 110 -2.83 -16.72 17.11
C ALA A 110 -3.72 -17.11 15.92
N ASN A 111 -3.86 -18.41 15.66
CA ASN A 111 -4.74 -18.91 14.60
C ASN A 111 -6.24 -18.68 14.88
N THR A 112 -6.63 -18.53 16.14
CA THR A 112 -8.00 -18.15 16.51
C THR A 112 -8.23 -16.67 16.28
N VAL A 113 -7.28 -15.80 16.63
CA VAL A 113 -7.31 -14.36 16.31
C VAL A 113 -7.48 -14.17 14.81
N ASP A 114 -6.69 -14.88 14.00
CA ASP A 114 -6.78 -14.81 12.54
C ASP A 114 -8.16 -15.19 11.98
N ARG A 115 -8.78 -16.23 12.54
CA ARG A 115 -10.14 -16.65 12.13
C ARG A 115 -11.23 -15.67 12.54
N GLU A 116 -11.08 -15.01 13.69
CA GLU A 116 -12.12 -14.14 14.25
C GLU A 116 -12.03 -12.71 13.77
N ILE A 117 -10.83 -12.20 13.55
CA ILE A 117 -10.60 -10.82 13.07
C ILE A 117 -9.66 -10.73 11.86
N GLY A 118 -9.30 -11.83 11.24
CA GLY A 118 -8.47 -11.88 10.03
C GLY A 118 -9.24 -11.50 8.75
N PRO A 119 -8.74 -11.90 7.57
CA PRO A 119 -9.21 -11.42 6.26
C PRO A 119 -10.72 -11.57 6.03
N SER A 120 -11.30 -12.66 6.51
CA SER A 120 -12.73 -12.98 6.32
C SER A 120 -13.68 -12.20 7.23
N ALA A 121 -13.15 -11.50 8.24
CA ALA A 121 -13.97 -10.76 9.20
C ALA A 121 -14.25 -9.35 8.70
N THR A 122 -15.51 -8.94 8.70
CA THR A 122 -15.91 -7.56 8.40
C THR A 122 -15.76 -6.67 9.63
N GLU A 123 -16.25 -7.14 10.77
CA GLU A 123 -16.07 -6.44 12.04
C GLU A 123 -14.84 -6.96 12.80
N PRO A 124 -14.13 -6.10 13.52
CA PRO A 124 -14.41 -4.71 13.87
C PRO A 124 -13.90 -3.67 12.84
N TRP A 125 -13.33 -4.11 11.74
CA TRP A 125 -12.63 -3.26 10.77
C TRP A 125 -13.53 -2.19 10.14
N ALA A 126 -14.74 -2.58 9.71
CA ALA A 126 -15.70 -1.66 9.10
C ALA A 126 -16.05 -0.51 10.04
N THR A 127 -16.34 -0.83 11.32
CA THR A 127 -16.69 0.17 12.34
C THR A 127 -15.53 1.16 12.58
N ILE A 128 -14.28 0.67 12.66
CA ILE A 128 -13.11 1.51 12.86
C ILE A 128 -12.85 2.38 11.62
N LEU A 129 -12.93 1.80 10.42
CA LEU A 129 -12.71 2.49 9.16
C LEU A 129 -13.74 3.60 8.92
N GLU A 130 -15.04 3.33 9.15
CA GLU A 130 -16.10 4.33 9.02
C GLU A 130 -15.92 5.49 10.00
N ARG A 131 -15.49 5.18 11.23
CA ARG A 131 -15.15 6.21 12.20
C ARG A 131 -14.02 7.10 11.71
N LEU A 132 -12.90 6.51 11.25
CA LEU A 132 -11.75 7.25 10.72
C LEU A 132 -12.15 8.13 9.51
N ARG A 133 -12.90 7.57 8.57
CA ARG A 133 -13.39 8.31 7.39
C ARG A 133 -14.24 9.51 7.78
N ARG A 134 -15.14 9.36 8.73
CA ARG A 134 -16.00 10.45 9.21
C ARG A 134 -15.20 11.53 9.92
N GLU A 135 -14.27 11.14 10.81
CA GLU A 135 -13.49 12.09 11.59
C GLU A 135 -12.46 12.84 10.74
N LEU A 136 -11.91 12.19 9.71
CA LEU A 136 -10.86 12.72 8.84
C LEU A 136 -11.36 13.19 7.48
N ALA A 137 -12.67 13.29 7.26
CA ALA A 137 -13.25 13.62 5.96
C ALA A 137 -12.67 14.89 5.32
N THR A 138 -12.34 15.90 6.12
CA THR A 138 -11.78 17.17 5.62
C THR A 138 -10.28 17.13 5.33
N ALA A 139 -9.59 16.06 5.72
CA ALA A 139 -8.18 15.82 5.44
C ALA A 139 -7.97 14.91 4.22
N MET A 140 -9.01 14.24 3.74
CA MET A 140 -8.96 13.34 2.59
C MET A 140 -9.24 14.08 1.29
N ASN A 141 -8.40 13.88 0.30
CA ASN A 141 -8.60 14.36 -1.07
C ASN A 141 -9.09 13.21 -1.95
N ARG A 142 -10.20 13.39 -2.66
CA ARG A 142 -10.84 12.37 -3.49
C ARG A 142 -11.00 11.02 -2.73
N PRO A 143 -11.87 10.95 -1.70
CA PRO A 143 -12.05 9.75 -0.90
C PRO A 143 -12.53 8.56 -1.76
N ASN A 144 -11.93 7.39 -1.52
CA ASN A 144 -12.30 6.15 -2.17
C ASN A 144 -13.47 5.49 -1.43
N ILE A 145 -14.58 5.21 -2.14
CA ILE A 145 -15.79 4.63 -1.55
C ILE A 145 -15.61 3.12 -1.32
N ASN A 146 -14.97 2.44 -2.29
CA ASN A 146 -14.71 1.00 -2.25
C ASN A 146 -13.20 0.78 -2.15
N PRO A 147 -12.62 0.81 -0.95
CA PRO A 147 -11.19 0.69 -0.79
C PRO A 147 -10.72 -0.72 -1.16
N ILE A 148 -9.57 -0.79 -1.83
CA ILE A 148 -8.79 -2.03 -1.88
C ILE A 148 -8.23 -2.25 -0.48
N GLU A 149 -8.06 -3.49 -0.09
CA GLU A 149 -7.53 -3.84 1.23
C GLU A 149 -6.42 -4.89 1.14
N GLU A 150 -5.50 -4.82 2.08
CA GLU A 150 -4.47 -5.81 2.36
C GLU A 150 -4.50 -6.16 3.84
N ASP A 151 -4.11 -7.37 4.16
CA ASP A 151 -4.01 -7.83 5.55
C ASP A 151 -2.68 -8.52 5.83
N HIS A 152 -2.28 -8.50 7.09
CA HIS A 152 -1.10 -9.23 7.54
C HIS A 152 -1.21 -9.55 9.02
N LEU A 153 -0.83 -10.76 9.43
CA LEU A 153 -0.81 -11.18 10.83
C LEU A 153 0.62 -11.22 11.35
N ILE A 154 0.93 -10.42 12.37
CA ILE A 154 2.23 -10.42 13.02
C ILE A 154 2.10 -11.02 14.40
N THR A 155 2.83 -12.09 14.65
CA THR A 155 2.94 -12.72 15.97
C THR A 155 4.23 -12.29 16.63
N VAL A 156 4.14 -11.73 17.84
CA VAL A 156 5.30 -11.17 18.57
C VAL A 156 5.47 -11.92 19.89
N VAL A 157 6.64 -12.45 20.09
CA VAL A 157 7.08 -13.03 21.39
C VAL A 157 8.19 -12.16 21.95
N GLN A 158 7.99 -11.67 23.17
CA GLN A 158 8.92 -10.77 23.83
C GLN A 158 9.67 -11.48 24.97
N GLN A 159 9.01 -12.43 25.65
CA GLN A 159 9.62 -13.16 26.75
C GLN A 159 9.17 -14.62 26.74
N LEU A 160 10.15 -15.50 26.82
CA LEU A 160 9.96 -16.93 27.00
C LEU A 160 10.20 -17.33 28.46
N SER A 161 9.78 -18.53 28.84
CA SER A 161 9.96 -19.07 30.21
C SER A 161 11.43 -19.21 30.60
N HIS A 162 12.33 -19.35 29.63
CA HIS A 162 13.79 -19.35 29.81
C HIS A 162 14.45 -18.74 28.56
N PRO A 163 15.67 -18.21 28.69
CA PRO A 163 16.41 -17.68 27.56
C PRO A 163 16.64 -18.73 26.48
N VAL A 164 16.39 -18.36 25.23
CA VAL A 164 16.59 -19.20 24.05
C VAL A 164 17.30 -18.33 23.01
N ALA A 165 18.32 -18.88 22.34
CA ALA A 165 18.90 -18.21 21.20
C ALA A 165 17.91 -18.21 20.03
N GLY A 166 17.83 -17.10 19.30
CA GLY A 166 16.92 -17.00 18.14
C GLY A 166 17.16 -18.08 17.10
N SER A 167 18.43 -18.46 16.86
CA SER A 167 18.82 -19.53 15.97
C SER A 167 18.25 -20.89 16.34
N ASP A 168 18.14 -21.17 17.64
CA ASP A 168 17.77 -22.48 18.19
C ASP A 168 16.24 -22.63 18.32
N LEU A 169 15.52 -21.51 18.29
CA LEU A 169 14.08 -21.50 18.50
C LEU A 169 13.31 -22.42 17.52
N PRO A 170 13.63 -22.44 16.19
CA PRO A 170 12.96 -23.35 15.25
C PRO A 170 13.21 -24.84 15.47
N GLU A 171 14.25 -25.20 16.25
CA GLU A 171 14.56 -26.58 16.64
C GLU A 171 13.82 -27.00 17.92
N ILE A 172 13.49 -26.02 18.76
CA ILE A 172 12.80 -26.24 20.05
C ILE A 172 11.29 -26.28 19.86
N VAL A 173 10.75 -25.42 18.99
CA VAL A 173 9.32 -25.28 18.73
C VAL A 173 9.00 -25.37 17.24
N ASP A 174 7.81 -25.86 16.91
CA ASP A 174 7.33 -25.84 15.53
C ASP A 174 6.70 -24.48 15.19
N LEU A 175 7.39 -23.69 14.36
CA LEU A 175 6.90 -22.40 13.85
C LEU A 175 5.90 -22.54 12.70
N ILE A 176 5.83 -23.70 12.06
CA ILE A 176 5.06 -23.90 10.83
C ILE A 176 3.56 -23.65 11.02
N PRO A 177 2.88 -24.20 12.05
CA PRO A 177 1.46 -23.94 12.25
C PRO A 177 1.14 -22.45 12.54
N LEU A 178 2.11 -21.74 13.14
CA LEU A 178 1.98 -20.31 13.40
C LEU A 178 2.09 -19.48 12.11
N LEU A 179 3.04 -19.85 11.23
CA LEU A 179 3.33 -19.15 9.99
C LEU A 179 2.37 -19.50 8.84
N SER A 180 1.80 -20.70 8.84
CA SER A 180 0.89 -21.12 7.78
C SER A 180 -0.59 -21.00 8.12
N GLY A 181 -0.94 -20.99 9.42
CA GLY A 181 -2.33 -21.12 9.86
C GLY A 181 -2.97 -22.49 9.61
N GLU A 182 -2.22 -23.40 9.00
CA GLU A 182 -2.72 -24.71 8.58
C GLU A 182 -2.72 -25.71 9.74
N SER A 183 -3.81 -26.48 9.81
CA SER A 183 -3.92 -27.60 10.77
C SER A 183 -3.42 -28.94 10.20
N ARG A 184 -3.27 -29.03 8.87
CA ARG A 184 -2.78 -30.23 8.18
C ARG A 184 -1.26 -30.18 8.08
N PRO A 185 -0.58 -31.32 8.25
CA PRO A 185 0.86 -31.40 8.04
C PRO A 185 1.25 -30.97 6.62
N LEU A 186 2.21 -30.05 6.53
CA LEU A 186 2.75 -29.58 5.26
C LEU A 186 3.88 -30.51 4.78
N SER A 187 4.10 -30.53 3.46
CA SER A 187 5.25 -31.19 2.86
C SER A 187 6.57 -30.55 3.30
N GLU A 188 7.67 -31.32 3.25
CA GLU A 188 9.01 -30.82 3.58
C GLU A 188 9.41 -29.60 2.77
N ASN A 189 9.04 -29.53 1.49
CA ASN A 189 9.34 -28.37 0.65
C ASN A 189 8.56 -27.13 1.12
N ALA A 190 7.25 -27.25 1.40
CA ALA A 190 6.44 -26.15 1.91
C ALA A 190 6.96 -25.64 3.28
N ARG A 191 7.40 -26.55 4.16
CA ARG A 191 8.03 -26.18 5.45
C ARG A 191 9.31 -25.39 5.23
N LYS A 192 10.17 -25.82 4.29
CA LYS A 192 11.40 -25.11 3.94
C LYS A 192 11.12 -23.74 3.33
N ASP A 193 10.13 -23.64 2.47
CA ASP A 193 9.74 -22.36 1.85
C ASP A 193 9.22 -21.36 2.89
N LEU A 194 8.38 -21.77 3.84
CA LEU A 194 7.90 -20.95 4.93
C LEU A 194 9.02 -20.43 5.84
N LEU A 195 10.06 -21.23 6.05
CA LEU A 195 11.21 -20.87 6.88
C LEU A 195 12.37 -20.27 6.07
N ARG A 196 12.16 -19.91 4.81
CA ARG A 196 13.21 -19.43 3.93
C ARG A 196 13.71 -18.03 4.31
N GLN A 197 12.79 -17.14 4.65
CA GLN A 197 13.11 -15.75 4.99
C GLN A 197 13.21 -15.60 6.50
N LYS A 198 14.40 -15.86 7.03
CA LYS A 198 14.77 -15.72 8.44
C LYS A 198 15.82 -14.65 8.61
N PHE A 199 15.64 -13.80 9.59
CA PHE A 199 16.54 -12.70 9.93
C PHE A 199 16.81 -12.70 11.43
N SER A 200 18.03 -12.37 11.80
CA SER A 200 18.48 -12.17 13.17
C SER A 200 19.58 -11.13 13.14
N TYR A 201 19.60 -10.25 14.10
CA TYR A 201 20.65 -9.24 14.31
C TYR A 201 21.46 -9.55 15.56
N TYR A 202 20.78 -9.92 16.65
CA TYR A 202 21.38 -10.37 17.88
C TYR A 202 21.24 -11.89 18.02
N GLU A 203 21.94 -12.46 19.03
CA GLU A 203 21.83 -13.90 19.30
C GLU A 203 20.44 -14.30 19.81
N ASP A 204 19.73 -13.34 20.43
CA ASP A 204 18.46 -13.54 21.12
C ASP A 204 17.25 -13.02 20.36
N ASP A 205 17.37 -12.72 19.06
CA ASP A 205 16.26 -12.33 18.21
C ASP A 205 16.03 -13.27 17.01
N LEU A 206 14.82 -13.29 16.48
CA LEU A 206 14.47 -14.01 15.25
C LEU A 206 13.25 -13.36 14.60
N VAL A 207 13.36 -13.09 13.31
CA VAL A 207 12.23 -12.69 12.47
C VAL A 207 12.05 -13.73 11.37
N VAL A 208 10.82 -14.20 11.18
CA VAL A 208 10.46 -15.07 10.05
C VAL A 208 9.29 -14.42 9.31
N LEU A 209 9.45 -14.21 8.01
CA LEU A 209 8.49 -13.50 7.19
C LEU A 209 7.92 -14.42 6.10
N THR A 210 6.60 -14.42 5.96
CA THR A 210 5.85 -15.08 4.89
C THR A 210 4.97 -14.07 4.16
N TRP A 211 4.18 -14.53 3.18
CA TRP A 211 3.31 -13.67 2.38
C TRP A 211 2.26 -12.91 3.20
N ASP A 212 1.64 -13.56 4.15
CA ASP A 212 0.48 -13.09 4.93
C ASP A 212 0.74 -13.05 6.43
N ARG A 213 1.89 -13.60 6.88
CA ARG A 213 2.21 -13.70 8.30
C ARG A 213 3.67 -13.42 8.59
N ALA A 214 3.92 -12.90 9.78
CA ALA A 214 5.26 -12.75 10.33
C ALA A 214 5.33 -13.26 11.77
N PHE A 215 6.47 -13.83 12.12
CA PHE A 215 6.84 -14.15 13.49
C PHE A 215 8.03 -13.31 13.90
N ILE A 216 7.92 -12.64 15.04
CA ILE A 216 8.97 -11.79 15.62
C ILE A 216 9.24 -12.28 17.05
N PHE A 217 10.43 -12.77 17.30
CA PHE A 217 10.95 -13.00 18.64
C PHE A 217 11.96 -11.91 18.97
N GLU A 218 11.65 -11.07 19.95
CA GLU A 218 12.46 -9.92 20.29
C GLU A 218 12.31 -9.54 21.76
N PRO A 219 13.29 -9.92 22.60
CA PRO A 219 13.24 -9.67 24.05
C PRO A 219 13.40 -8.20 24.46
N ARG A 220 13.99 -7.37 23.60
CA ARG A 220 14.38 -5.98 23.97
C ARG A 220 13.30 -4.94 23.78
N HIS A 221 12.27 -5.22 23.00
CA HIS A 221 11.16 -4.31 22.66
C HIS A 221 11.58 -3.02 21.95
N ASP A 222 12.68 -3.02 21.24
CA ASP A 222 13.28 -1.83 20.62
C ASP A 222 13.38 -1.91 19.09
N SER A 223 12.82 -2.96 18.45
CA SER A 223 12.84 -3.06 17.00
C SER A 223 11.60 -2.47 16.32
N ASP A 224 11.86 -1.86 15.18
CA ASP A 224 10.84 -1.35 14.29
C ASP A 224 10.42 -2.39 13.22
N VAL A 225 10.69 -3.68 13.43
CA VAL A 225 10.42 -4.75 12.45
C VAL A 225 8.94 -4.80 12.07
N ALA A 226 8.03 -4.72 13.05
CA ALA A 226 6.60 -4.72 12.77
C ALA A 226 6.20 -3.51 11.93
N ASP A 227 6.78 -2.34 12.20
CA ASP A 227 6.55 -1.10 11.45
C ASP A 227 7.08 -1.21 10.01
N ILE A 228 8.23 -1.85 9.80
CA ILE A 228 8.80 -2.10 8.47
C ILE A 228 7.89 -3.01 7.63
N ILE A 229 7.35 -4.06 8.23
CA ILE A 229 6.40 -4.97 7.56
C ILE A 229 5.12 -4.22 7.19
N GLU A 230 4.62 -3.38 8.09
CA GLU A 230 3.44 -2.54 7.83
C GLU A 230 3.68 -1.58 6.66
N VAL A 231 4.84 -0.90 6.62
CA VAL A 231 5.21 0.01 5.51
C VAL A 231 5.30 -0.72 4.18
N ALA A 232 5.90 -1.92 4.16
CA ALA A 232 5.98 -2.73 2.94
C ALA A 232 4.59 -3.15 2.42
N ASN A 233 3.66 -3.47 3.33
CA ASN A 233 2.26 -3.74 2.97
C ASN A 233 1.54 -2.48 2.46
N ALA A 234 1.80 -1.31 3.06
CA ALA A 234 1.22 -0.05 2.59
C ALA A 234 1.69 0.28 1.17
N GLN A 235 2.95 0.02 0.86
CA GLN A 235 3.50 0.19 -0.48
C GLN A 235 2.89 -0.80 -1.49
N LEU A 236 2.70 -2.07 -1.10
CA LEU A 236 2.00 -3.05 -1.94
C LEU A 236 0.60 -2.55 -2.30
N LEU A 237 -0.17 -2.13 -1.28
CA LEU A 237 -1.55 -1.67 -1.46
C LEU A 237 -1.63 -0.50 -2.43
N GLU A 238 -0.72 0.46 -2.31
CA GLU A 238 -0.65 1.64 -3.17
C GLU A 238 -0.38 1.25 -4.64
N PHE A 239 0.59 0.36 -4.90
CA PHE A 239 0.84 -0.12 -6.26
C PHE A 239 -0.34 -0.92 -6.83
N ARG A 240 -1.05 -1.69 -6.00
CA ARG A 240 -2.27 -2.39 -6.43
C ARG A 240 -3.39 -1.43 -6.80
N TYR A 241 -3.53 -0.34 -6.06
CA TYR A 241 -4.48 0.70 -6.41
C TYR A 241 -4.19 1.30 -7.78
N TYR A 242 -2.93 1.62 -8.09
CA TYR A 242 -2.58 2.14 -9.41
C TYR A 242 -2.75 1.12 -10.53
N ASP A 243 -2.44 -0.14 -10.25
CA ASP A 243 -2.64 -1.22 -11.21
C ASP A 243 -4.13 -1.35 -11.59
N GLU A 244 -5.03 -1.32 -10.62
CA GLU A 244 -6.48 -1.37 -10.82
C GLU A 244 -7.02 -0.09 -11.51
N LEU A 245 -6.58 1.09 -11.06
CA LEU A 245 -6.93 2.37 -11.67
C LEU A 245 -6.58 2.39 -13.17
N LEU A 246 -5.38 1.94 -13.51
CA LEU A 246 -4.94 1.88 -14.90
C LEU A 246 -5.69 0.81 -15.70
N ASP A 247 -6.08 -0.31 -15.10
CA ASP A 247 -6.91 -1.34 -15.73
C ASP A 247 -8.31 -0.82 -16.10
N GLU A 248 -8.86 0.07 -15.27
CA GLU A 248 -10.13 0.72 -15.59
C GLU A 248 -10.00 1.83 -16.65
N GLU A 249 -8.92 2.61 -16.61
CA GLU A 249 -8.75 3.75 -17.49
C GLU A 249 -8.26 3.36 -18.90
N LEU A 250 -7.46 2.31 -19.05
CA LEU A 250 -6.96 1.86 -20.36
C LEU A 250 -8.09 1.51 -21.36
N PRO A 251 -9.11 0.71 -21.02
CA PRO A 251 -10.23 0.44 -21.93
C PRO A 251 -11.02 1.71 -22.28
N ARG A 252 -11.26 2.58 -21.31
CA ARG A 252 -11.95 3.86 -21.53
C ARG A 252 -11.17 4.75 -22.49
N MET A 253 -9.85 4.79 -22.35
CA MET A 253 -8.95 5.48 -23.25
C MET A 253 -9.04 4.94 -24.69
N TYR A 254 -8.97 3.62 -24.88
CA TYR A 254 -9.10 2.98 -26.20
C TYR A 254 -10.41 3.30 -26.87
N ASP A 255 -11.52 3.30 -26.14
CA ASP A 255 -12.83 3.66 -26.68
C ASP A 255 -12.89 5.14 -27.08
N LEU A 256 -12.29 6.03 -26.31
CA LEU A 256 -12.21 7.46 -26.65
C LEU A 256 -11.36 7.70 -27.91
N VAL A 257 -10.21 7.03 -28.01
CA VAL A 257 -9.35 7.07 -29.21
C VAL A 257 -10.11 6.57 -30.45
N LYS A 258 -10.81 5.44 -30.32
CA LYS A 258 -11.60 4.85 -31.42
C LYS A 258 -12.72 5.79 -31.86
N ARG A 259 -13.41 6.44 -30.94
CA ARG A 259 -14.45 7.45 -31.22
C ARG A 259 -13.86 8.69 -31.89
N ALA A 260 -12.72 9.17 -31.42
CA ALA A 260 -12.04 10.33 -31.98
C ALA A 260 -11.60 10.09 -33.44
N ARG A 261 -11.04 8.90 -33.75
CA ARG A 261 -10.64 8.50 -35.12
C ARG A 261 -11.82 8.35 -36.10
N ARG A 262 -13.02 8.00 -35.61
CA ARG A 262 -14.23 7.91 -36.44
C ARG A 262 -14.90 9.24 -36.70
N ALA A 263 -14.51 10.28 -36.00
CA ALA A 263 -15.09 11.61 -36.15
C ALA A 263 -14.46 12.32 -37.38
N THR A 264 -15.15 12.36 -38.48
CA THR A 264 -14.76 13.03 -39.77
C THR A 264 -15.01 14.55 -39.76
N ASN A 265 -15.23 15.17 -38.61
CA ASN A 265 -15.62 16.58 -38.47
C ASN A 265 -14.44 17.51 -38.18
N LEU A 266 -14.56 18.79 -38.59
CA LEU A 266 -13.65 19.91 -38.29
C LEU A 266 -13.31 20.08 -36.81
N LEU A 267 -14.02 19.41 -35.88
CA LEU A 267 -13.79 19.43 -34.42
C LEU A 267 -12.89 18.26 -33.96
N ALA A 268 -12.47 17.34 -34.82
CA ALA A 268 -11.61 16.21 -34.44
C ALA A 268 -10.29 16.65 -33.77
N PRO A 269 -9.57 17.68 -34.27
CA PRO A 269 -8.31 18.12 -33.63
C PRO A 269 -8.47 18.60 -32.19
N ARG A 270 -9.59 19.28 -31.89
CA ARG A 270 -9.88 19.75 -30.51
C ARG A 270 -10.15 18.55 -29.57
N ARG A 271 -10.90 17.55 -30.05
CA ARG A 271 -11.18 16.33 -29.26
C ARG A 271 -9.92 15.51 -28.97
N PHE A 272 -9.03 15.39 -29.95
CA PHE A 272 -7.72 14.75 -29.74
C PHE A 272 -6.87 15.52 -28.73
N ALA A 273 -6.83 16.85 -28.82
CA ALA A 273 -6.08 17.68 -27.87
C ALA A 273 -6.63 17.57 -26.43
N ASP A 274 -7.96 17.53 -26.27
CA ASP A 274 -8.60 17.39 -24.96
C ASP A 274 -8.35 16.00 -24.36
N LEU A 275 -8.40 14.96 -25.19
CA LEU A 275 -8.06 13.60 -24.77
C LEU A 275 -6.59 13.49 -24.39
N ALA A 276 -5.70 14.01 -25.21
CA ALA A 276 -4.25 14.05 -24.91
C ALA A 276 -3.98 14.73 -23.57
N ARG A 277 -4.64 15.86 -23.28
CA ARG A 277 -4.50 16.57 -22.01
C ARG A 277 -4.93 15.70 -20.82
N LYS A 278 -6.06 14.98 -20.93
CA LYS A 278 -6.53 14.07 -19.88
C LYS A 278 -5.54 12.94 -19.62
N LEU A 279 -4.98 12.34 -20.67
CA LEU A 279 -3.97 11.28 -20.55
C LEU A 279 -2.68 11.79 -19.93
N TYR A 280 -2.25 13.00 -20.29
CA TYR A 280 -1.08 13.62 -19.67
C TYR A 280 -1.29 13.84 -18.17
N THR A 281 -2.47 14.34 -17.77
CA THR A 281 -2.80 14.54 -16.36
C THR A 281 -2.80 13.21 -15.60
N LEU A 282 -3.40 12.15 -16.16
CA LEU A 282 -3.38 10.83 -15.54
C LEU A 282 -1.94 10.30 -15.36
N VAL A 283 -1.10 10.39 -16.39
CA VAL A 283 0.31 9.97 -16.30
C VAL A 283 1.05 10.77 -15.23
N ALA A 284 0.85 12.09 -15.18
CA ALA A 284 1.52 12.95 -14.20
C ALA A 284 1.05 12.61 -12.77
N GLU A 285 -0.26 12.46 -12.55
CA GLU A 285 -0.84 12.10 -11.25
C GLU A 285 -0.30 10.73 -10.76
N VAL A 286 -0.37 9.67 -11.59
CA VAL A 286 0.11 8.35 -11.20
C VAL A 286 1.62 8.33 -11.01
N THR A 287 2.40 9.03 -11.86
CA THR A 287 3.86 9.09 -11.69
C THR A 287 4.24 9.79 -10.39
N GLU A 288 3.61 10.92 -10.04
CA GLU A 288 3.88 11.63 -8.78
C GLU A 288 3.63 10.75 -7.56
N LEU A 289 2.54 9.97 -7.59
CA LEU A 289 2.16 9.14 -6.46
C LEU A 289 3.00 7.86 -6.38
N THR A 290 3.36 7.25 -7.51
CA THR A 290 4.29 6.10 -7.50
C THR A 290 5.67 6.51 -6.98
N GLU A 291 6.16 7.71 -7.31
CA GLU A 291 7.40 8.24 -6.72
C GLU A 291 7.28 8.42 -5.20
N LYS A 292 6.13 8.89 -4.70
CA LYS A 292 5.89 8.98 -3.24
C LYS A 292 5.88 7.61 -2.58
N ALA A 293 5.21 6.62 -3.18
CA ALA A 293 5.18 5.26 -2.65
C ALA A 293 6.57 4.60 -2.67
N ASP A 294 7.36 4.80 -3.73
CA ASP A 294 8.73 4.27 -3.80
C ASP A 294 9.67 4.93 -2.79
N ASN A 295 9.44 6.19 -2.44
CA ASN A 295 10.26 6.97 -1.51
C ASN A 295 9.73 6.98 -0.07
N VAL A 296 8.71 6.17 0.25
CA VAL A 296 8.12 6.13 1.62
C VAL A 296 9.18 5.90 2.68
N LEU A 297 10.13 5.02 2.41
CA LEU A 297 11.19 4.66 3.33
C LEU A 297 12.57 4.84 2.68
N GLN A 298 13.32 5.82 3.13
CA GLN A 298 14.71 6.01 2.71
C GLN A 298 15.62 5.13 3.57
N VAL A 299 16.22 4.14 2.94
CA VAL A 299 17.15 3.20 3.57
C VAL A 299 18.53 3.84 3.61
N THR A 300 19.07 4.16 4.79
CA THR A 300 20.37 4.82 4.89
C THR A 300 21.48 3.95 5.50
N GLU A 301 21.41 3.56 6.76
CA GLU A 301 22.54 2.93 7.44
C GLU A 301 22.22 1.64 8.22
N ASP A 302 20.96 1.33 8.50
CA ASP A 302 20.58 0.08 9.17
C ASP A 302 20.42 -1.06 8.14
N VAL A 303 21.49 -1.76 7.93
CA VAL A 303 21.55 -2.88 7.00
C VAL A 303 20.57 -4.00 7.39
N TYR A 304 20.27 -4.18 8.67
CA TYR A 304 19.37 -5.25 9.12
C TYR A 304 17.92 -4.96 8.79
N LEU A 305 17.41 -3.80 9.18
CA LEU A 305 16.03 -3.40 8.85
C LEU A 305 15.84 -3.22 7.34
N ALA A 306 16.86 -2.72 6.63
CA ALA A 306 16.85 -2.64 5.19
C ALA A 306 16.71 -4.02 4.51
N ARG A 307 17.39 -5.03 5.02
CA ARG A 307 17.28 -6.41 4.51
C ARG A 307 15.88 -6.98 4.73
N ILE A 308 15.26 -6.74 5.89
CA ILE A 308 13.90 -7.18 6.19
C ILE A 308 12.92 -6.46 5.24
N TYR A 309 13.06 -5.15 5.08
CA TYR A 309 12.21 -4.37 4.18
C TYR A 309 12.28 -4.86 2.73
N LEU A 310 13.48 -5.00 2.18
CA LEU A 310 13.66 -5.50 0.81
C LEU A 310 13.10 -6.92 0.64
N ALA A 311 13.30 -7.79 1.62
CA ALA A 311 12.70 -9.13 1.60
C ALA A 311 11.17 -9.10 1.68
N ALA A 312 10.60 -8.19 2.48
CA ALA A 312 9.16 -7.99 2.55
C ALA A 312 8.61 -7.54 1.18
N LEU A 313 9.23 -6.55 0.54
CA LEU A 313 8.83 -6.10 -0.81
C LEU A 313 8.89 -7.24 -1.83
N GLU A 314 9.93 -8.08 -1.78
CA GLU A 314 10.07 -9.22 -2.68
C GLU A 314 8.98 -10.28 -2.44
N ILE A 315 8.75 -10.67 -1.17
CA ILE A 315 7.72 -11.65 -0.78
C ILE A 315 6.33 -11.14 -1.17
N PHE A 316 6.03 -9.88 -0.93
CA PHE A 316 4.76 -9.23 -1.29
C PHE A 316 4.65 -8.93 -2.78
N ARG A 317 5.68 -9.26 -3.57
CA ARG A 317 5.74 -9.06 -5.03
C ARG A 317 5.57 -7.60 -5.46
N VAL A 318 5.92 -6.66 -4.61
CA VAL A 318 5.84 -5.22 -4.93
C VAL A 318 6.57 -4.89 -6.23
N PRO A 319 7.80 -5.37 -6.50
CA PRO A 319 8.48 -5.11 -7.78
C PRO A 319 7.71 -5.63 -9.00
N THR A 320 6.93 -6.71 -8.86
CA THR A 320 6.13 -7.26 -9.96
C THR A 320 4.94 -6.36 -10.28
N VAL A 321 4.25 -5.87 -9.24
CA VAL A 321 3.10 -4.97 -9.39
C VAL A 321 3.57 -3.60 -9.91
N SER A 322 4.64 -3.04 -9.35
CA SER A 322 5.26 -1.80 -9.83
C SER A 322 5.63 -1.88 -11.31
N ALA A 323 6.28 -2.96 -11.74
CA ALA A 323 6.59 -3.17 -13.16
C ALA A 323 5.34 -3.31 -14.06
N ALA A 324 4.21 -3.78 -13.52
CA ALA A 324 2.95 -3.80 -14.26
C ALA A 324 2.39 -2.39 -14.43
N VAL A 325 2.41 -1.58 -13.37
CA VAL A 325 2.03 -0.16 -13.39
C VAL A 325 2.87 0.60 -14.43
N ASP A 326 4.20 0.45 -14.41
CA ASP A 326 5.11 1.11 -15.35
C ASP A 326 4.80 0.76 -16.82
N ARG A 327 4.54 -0.51 -17.11
CA ARG A 327 4.13 -0.94 -18.46
C ARG A 327 2.82 -0.30 -18.89
N LYS A 328 1.82 -0.23 -18.01
CA LYS A 328 0.53 0.42 -18.28
C LYS A 328 0.69 1.91 -18.50
N LEU A 329 1.51 2.59 -17.68
CA LEU A 329 1.87 4.00 -17.87
C LEU A 329 2.57 4.26 -19.20
N SER A 330 3.49 3.36 -19.62
CA SER A 330 4.14 3.46 -20.94
C SER A 330 3.09 3.43 -22.07
N ILE A 331 2.13 2.52 -22.01
CA ILE A 331 1.02 2.45 -23.01
C ILE A 331 0.23 3.77 -23.04
N VAL A 332 -0.06 4.37 -21.88
CA VAL A 332 -0.76 5.66 -21.82
C VAL A 332 0.08 6.77 -22.44
N ARG A 333 1.39 6.83 -22.12
CA ARG A 333 2.34 7.81 -22.70
C ARG A 333 2.44 7.69 -24.21
N ASP A 334 2.59 6.47 -24.74
CA ASP A 334 2.69 6.22 -26.17
C ASP A 334 1.41 6.63 -26.89
N THR A 335 0.25 6.32 -26.29
CA THR A 335 -1.05 6.73 -26.82
C THR A 335 -1.20 8.25 -26.81
N TYR A 336 -0.77 8.92 -25.74
CA TYR A 336 -0.72 10.38 -25.68
C TYR A 336 0.13 10.98 -26.80
N ALA A 337 1.35 10.45 -27.00
CA ALA A 337 2.26 10.93 -28.04
C ALA A 337 1.65 10.78 -29.43
N ALA A 338 1.01 9.63 -29.72
CA ALA A 338 0.34 9.38 -30.99
C ALA A 338 -0.84 10.34 -31.24
N LEU A 339 -1.69 10.57 -30.20
CA LEU A 339 -2.80 11.51 -30.28
C LEU A 339 -2.36 12.95 -30.45
N TYR A 340 -1.27 13.34 -29.79
CA TYR A 340 -0.70 14.68 -29.91
C TYR A 340 -0.14 14.92 -31.31
N ALA A 341 0.56 13.93 -31.88
CA ALA A 341 1.06 14.00 -33.25
C ALA A 341 -0.09 14.13 -34.27
N GLU A 342 -1.18 13.35 -34.10
CA GLU A 342 -2.38 13.44 -34.94
C GLU A 342 -3.07 14.81 -34.84
N ALA A 343 -3.22 15.34 -33.63
CA ALA A 343 -3.80 16.67 -33.39
C ALA A 343 -2.93 17.80 -34.00
N SER A 344 -1.61 17.64 -34.01
CA SER A 344 -0.70 18.61 -34.59
C SER A 344 -0.64 18.54 -36.11
N GLY A 345 -0.65 17.31 -36.68
CA GLY A 345 -0.66 17.10 -38.13
C GLY A 345 -1.94 17.64 -38.78
N SER A 346 -3.09 17.37 -38.19
CA SER A 346 -4.38 17.86 -38.71
C SER A 346 -4.55 19.38 -38.66
N ARG A 347 -3.81 20.10 -37.82
CA ARG A 347 -3.74 21.58 -37.85
C ARG A 347 -2.93 22.08 -39.04
N GLY A 348 -1.87 21.39 -39.44
CA GLY A 348 -1.07 21.69 -40.63
C GLY A 348 -1.92 21.55 -41.92
N GLU A 349 -2.63 20.44 -42.07
CA GLU A 349 -3.51 20.19 -43.22
C GLU A 349 -4.63 21.22 -43.31
N LEU A 350 -5.26 21.61 -42.18
CA LEU A 350 -6.27 22.69 -42.18
C LEU A 350 -5.70 24.04 -42.61
N LEU A 351 -4.47 24.33 -42.23
CA LEU A 351 -3.79 25.57 -42.61
C LEU A 351 -3.44 25.59 -44.10
N GLU A 352 -2.99 24.45 -44.67
CA GLU A 352 -2.76 24.28 -46.10
C GLU A 352 -4.05 24.44 -46.92
N VAL A 353 -5.13 23.80 -46.48
CA VAL A 353 -6.44 23.95 -47.13
C VAL A 353 -6.93 25.39 -47.06
N ALA A 354 -6.75 26.09 -45.90
CA ALA A 354 -7.13 27.48 -45.78
C ALA A 354 -6.32 28.40 -46.70
N ILE A 355 -5.01 28.15 -46.86
CA ILE A 355 -4.13 28.86 -47.78
C ILE A 355 -4.60 28.63 -49.24
N VAL A 356 -4.86 27.39 -49.63
CA VAL A 356 -5.33 27.05 -50.98
C VAL A 356 -6.68 27.73 -51.27
N VAL A 357 -7.62 27.70 -50.32
CA VAL A 357 -8.90 28.41 -50.44
C VAL A 357 -8.72 29.93 -50.61
N LEU A 358 -7.83 30.54 -49.82
CA LEU A 358 -7.51 31.96 -49.94
C LEU A 358 -6.91 32.30 -51.32
N ILE A 359 -5.99 31.46 -51.81
CA ILE A 359 -5.38 31.66 -53.13
C ILE A 359 -6.47 31.52 -54.23
N VAL A 360 -7.37 30.54 -54.17
CA VAL A 360 -8.47 30.40 -55.12
C VAL A 360 -9.41 31.60 -55.08
N ILE A 361 -9.73 32.12 -53.91
CA ILE A 361 -10.55 33.33 -53.76
C ILE A 361 -9.84 34.53 -54.38
N GLU A 362 -8.54 34.70 -54.13
CA GLU A 362 -7.76 35.81 -54.67
C GLU A 362 -7.68 35.77 -56.22
N ILE A 363 -7.42 34.60 -56.79
CA ILE A 363 -7.42 34.39 -58.23
C ILE A 363 -8.81 34.68 -58.82
N THR A 364 -9.88 34.25 -58.18
CA THR A 364 -11.25 34.47 -58.66
C THR A 364 -11.59 35.96 -58.63
N ILE A 365 -11.21 36.71 -57.58
CA ILE A 365 -11.41 38.14 -57.48
C ILE A 365 -10.58 38.87 -58.53
N ALA A 366 -9.34 38.45 -58.81
CA ALA A 366 -8.47 39.07 -59.82
C ALA A 366 -9.04 38.85 -61.23
N LEU A 367 -9.58 37.67 -61.56
CA LEU A 367 -10.25 37.39 -62.84
C LEU A 367 -11.52 38.25 -63.03
N ILE A 368 -12.35 38.41 -62.01
CA ILE A 368 -13.57 39.25 -62.08
C ILE A 368 -13.20 40.70 -62.30
N ARG A 369 -12.11 41.21 -61.67
CA ARG A 369 -11.61 42.59 -61.89
C ARG A 369 -11.01 42.82 -63.26
N HIS A 370 -10.57 41.79 -63.98
CA HIS A 370 -9.96 41.90 -65.29
C HIS A 370 -10.96 41.73 -66.44
N THR A 371 -12.17 41.21 -66.14
CA THR A 371 -13.26 40.99 -67.12
C THR A 371 -14.38 42.01 -67.01
N GLY A 372 -14.33 42.98 -66.10
CA GLY A 372 -15.23 44.14 -65.98
C GLY A 372 -14.50 45.44 -66.17
#